data_575c53712dd8e49d809ba8684c15b344
#
_entry.id   575c53712dd8e49d809ba8684c15b344
#
_cell.length_a   1.000
_cell.length_b   1.000
_cell.length_c   1.000
_cell.angle_alpha   90.00
_cell.angle_beta   90.00
_cell.angle_gamma   90.00
#
_symmetry.space_group_name_H-M   'P 1'
#
loop_
_entity.id
_entity.type
_entity.pdbx_description
1 polymer ?
#
loop_
_entity_poly.entity_id
_entity_poly.type
_entity_poly.pdbx_seq_one_letter_code
_entity_poly.pdbx_strand_id
1 'polypeptide(L)'
;VDKMVLALTTQYGNPSSIHKKGIEVEREIKEIRRNIARSLGAKENEIYFTSGGTECNNTIIRSVARLNKKTKNHIISTVIEHPSVLDTLKDLESEGFEVTYLPVDKDGKISIEDLKNAIKKETILVSIMHVNNEIGTIQPIEEIGKYLKSLDEKIYLHVDAVQSYAKIKFRPSRYNIDFMSVSGHKLHGPKGIGFMYVKENNRIKPLLT
;
A
#
# COMPACT_ATOMS: atom_id res chain seq x y z
N VAL A 1 -2.43 16.57 -19.14
CA VAL A 1 -3.76 16.99 -19.62
C VAL A 1 -4.09 16.30 -20.94
N ASP A 2 -3.24 16.37 -21.96
CA ASP A 2 -3.56 15.90 -23.33
C ASP A 2 -3.94 14.41 -23.39
N LYS A 3 -3.21 13.52 -22.70
CA LYS A 3 -3.58 12.10 -22.60
C LYS A 3 -4.94 11.87 -21.92
N MET A 4 -5.32 12.71 -20.96
CA MET A 4 -6.66 12.62 -20.34
C MET A 4 -7.75 13.05 -21.33
N VAL A 5 -7.53 14.13 -22.07
CA VAL A 5 -8.44 14.57 -23.13
C VAL A 5 -8.59 13.48 -24.19
N LEU A 6 -7.49 12.88 -24.63
CA LEU A 6 -7.49 11.78 -25.60
C LEU A 6 -8.30 10.56 -25.06
N ALA A 7 -8.10 10.18 -23.80
CA ALA A 7 -8.83 9.06 -23.19
C ALA A 7 -10.34 9.35 -23.11
N LEU A 8 -10.73 10.58 -22.74
CA LEU A 8 -12.14 10.98 -22.61
C LEU A 8 -12.85 11.13 -23.96
N THR A 9 -12.14 11.52 -25.01
CA THR A 9 -12.75 11.84 -26.32
C THR A 9 -12.62 10.73 -27.35
N THR A 10 -11.55 9.94 -27.31
CA THR A 10 -11.21 8.99 -28.37
C THR A 10 -10.98 7.56 -27.89
N GLN A 11 -10.37 7.38 -26.69
CA GLN A 11 -9.98 6.08 -26.14
C GLN A 11 -10.91 5.63 -24.99
N TYR A 12 -12.20 5.84 -25.14
CA TYR A 12 -13.23 5.55 -24.13
C TYR A 12 -13.74 4.09 -24.14
N GLY A 13 -13.07 3.19 -24.83
CA GLY A 13 -13.48 1.78 -24.90
C GLY A 13 -13.41 1.06 -23.56
N ASN A 14 -14.31 0.08 -23.35
CA ASN A 14 -14.22 -0.79 -22.18
C ASN A 14 -13.08 -1.81 -22.41
N PRO A 15 -12.05 -1.86 -21.55
CA PRO A 15 -10.91 -2.78 -21.70
C PRO A 15 -11.29 -4.27 -21.61
N SER A 16 -12.47 -4.60 -21.06
CA SER A 16 -12.97 -5.99 -21.01
C SER A 16 -13.69 -6.41 -22.29
N SER A 17 -13.88 -5.50 -23.26
CA SER A 17 -14.58 -5.79 -24.51
C SER A 17 -13.61 -6.35 -25.55
N ILE A 18 -14.07 -7.37 -26.31
CA ILE A 18 -13.29 -8.07 -27.33
C ILE A 18 -13.20 -7.32 -28.68
N HIS A 19 -13.96 -6.23 -28.85
CA HIS A 19 -13.91 -5.44 -30.07
C HIS A 19 -12.71 -4.48 -30.09
N LYS A 20 -12.36 -3.96 -31.27
CA LYS A 20 -11.16 -3.15 -31.53
C LYS A 20 -10.93 -2.04 -30.51
N LYS A 21 -11.97 -1.26 -30.14
CA LYS A 21 -11.88 -0.17 -29.17
C LYS A 21 -11.50 -0.66 -27.76
N GLY A 22 -12.04 -1.81 -27.32
CA GLY A 22 -11.70 -2.41 -26.02
C GLY A 22 -10.25 -2.89 -26.00
N ILE A 23 -9.81 -3.57 -27.06
CA ILE A 23 -8.43 -4.08 -27.20
C ILE A 23 -7.40 -2.94 -27.20
N GLU A 24 -7.70 -1.82 -27.85
CA GLU A 24 -6.84 -0.63 -27.86
C GLU A 24 -6.64 -0.10 -26.44
N VAL A 25 -7.71 0.08 -25.68
CA VAL A 25 -7.64 0.56 -24.29
C VAL A 25 -6.96 -0.47 -23.35
N GLU A 26 -7.23 -1.75 -23.53
CA GLU A 26 -6.55 -2.81 -22.75
C GLU A 26 -5.02 -2.75 -22.94
N ARG A 27 -4.54 -2.55 -24.18
CA ARG A 27 -3.10 -2.41 -24.47
C ARG A 27 -2.50 -1.20 -23.77
N GLU A 28 -3.17 -0.05 -23.80
CA GLU A 28 -2.75 1.17 -23.11
C GLU A 28 -2.64 0.93 -21.59
N ILE A 29 -3.66 0.31 -20.98
CA ILE A 29 -3.65 -0.01 -19.54
C ILE A 29 -2.49 -0.96 -19.19
N LYS A 30 -2.25 -1.98 -20.03
CA LYS A 30 -1.11 -2.90 -19.82
C LYS A 30 0.23 -2.17 -19.90
N GLU A 31 0.39 -1.25 -20.85
CA GLU A 31 1.61 -0.45 -20.95
C GLU A 31 1.82 0.46 -19.73
N ILE A 32 0.76 1.15 -19.28
CA ILE A 32 0.81 1.98 -18.07
C ILE A 32 1.21 1.13 -16.86
N ARG A 33 0.59 -0.04 -16.68
CA ARG A 33 0.90 -0.99 -15.60
C ARG A 33 2.37 -1.43 -15.65
N ARG A 34 2.89 -1.74 -16.83
CA ARG A 34 4.29 -2.08 -17.07
C ARG A 34 5.23 -0.95 -16.68
N ASN A 35 4.90 0.28 -17.03
CA ASN A 35 5.71 1.45 -16.68
C ASN A 35 5.75 1.70 -15.18
N ILE A 36 4.62 1.56 -14.47
CA ILE A 36 4.56 1.63 -13.00
C ILE A 36 5.40 0.49 -12.39
N ALA A 37 5.20 -0.74 -12.82
CA ALA A 37 5.96 -1.89 -12.34
C ALA A 37 7.47 -1.68 -12.51
N ARG A 38 7.90 -1.22 -13.68
CA ARG A 38 9.31 -0.91 -13.97
C ARG A 38 9.88 0.16 -13.05
N SER A 39 9.10 1.20 -12.70
CA SER A 39 9.54 2.27 -11.78
C SER A 39 9.84 1.74 -10.38
N LEU A 40 9.15 0.69 -9.95
CA LEU A 40 9.30 0.03 -8.65
C LEU A 40 10.28 -1.16 -8.71
N GLY A 41 10.70 -1.60 -9.89
CA GLY A 41 11.41 -2.88 -10.05
C GLY A 41 10.55 -4.09 -9.69
N ALA A 42 9.24 -3.97 -9.95
CA ALA A 42 8.21 -4.96 -9.67
C ALA A 42 7.72 -5.65 -10.97
N LYS A 43 6.87 -6.66 -10.84
CA LYS A 43 6.18 -7.31 -11.96
C LYS A 43 4.85 -6.63 -12.26
N GLU A 44 4.36 -6.75 -13.50
CA GLU A 44 3.08 -6.15 -13.92
C GLU A 44 1.88 -6.69 -13.10
N ASN A 45 1.89 -7.98 -12.78
CA ASN A 45 0.86 -8.63 -11.98
C ASN A 45 0.87 -8.26 -10.48
N GLU A 46 1.86 -7.48 -10.04
CA GLU A 46 1.93 -6.94 -8.69
C GLU A 46 1.28 -5.55 -8.56
N ILE A 47 0.81 -4.95 -9.67
CA ILE A 47 0.23 -3.61 -9.70
C ILE A 47 -1.29 -3.69 -9.92
N TYR A 48 -2.06 -3.10 -9.01
CA TYR A 48 -3.53 -3.05 -9.06
C TYR A 48 -4.00 -1.59 -9.00
N PHE A 49 -4.75 -1.15 -10.00
CA PHE A 49 -5.32 0.21 -10.02
C PHE A 49 -6.46 0.33 -9.01
N THR A 50 -6.56 1.49 -8.39
CA THR A 50 -7.56 1.85 -7.39
C THR A 50 -8.00 3.30 -7.58
N SER A 51 -8.99 3.75 -6.82
CA SER A 51 -9.42 5.15 -6.80
C SER A 51 -8.46 6.08 -6.03
N GLY A 52 -7.50 5.52 -5.26
CA GLY A 52 -6.53 6.32 -4.50
C GLY A 52 -6.01 5.62 -3.25
N GLY A 53 -5.22 6.35 -2.45
CA GLY A 53 -4.56 5.83 -1.25
C GLY A 53 -5.54 5.28 -0.21
N THR A 54 -6.69 5.93 -0.03
CA THR A 54 -7.73 5.48 0.93
C THR A 54 -8.24 4.08 0.58
N GLU A 55 -8.57 3.83 -0.69
CA GLU A 55 -8.97 2.50 -1.13
C GLU A 55 -7.84 1.49 -0.97
N CYS A 56 -6.60 1.85 -1.32
CA CYS A 56 -5.44 0.98 -1.14
C CYS A 56 -5.28 0.56 0.33
N ASN A 57 -5.22 1.55 1.24
CA ASN A 57 -5.02 1.31 2.67
C ASN A 57 -6.13 0.41 3.24
N ASN A 58 -7.39 0.74 2.98
CA ASN A 58 -8.53 -0.06 3.43
C ASN A 58 -8.50 -1.48 2.86
N THR A 59 -8.26 -1.64 1.56
CA THR A 59 -8.21 -2.94 0.90
C THR A 59 -7.12 -3.82 1.49
N ILE A 60 -5.90 -3.29 1.62
CA ILE A 60 -4.74 -4.04 2.11
C ILE A 60 -4.94 -4.43 3.57
N ILE A 61 -5.18 -3.45 4.45
CA ILE A 61 -5.23 -3.66 5.90
C ILE A 61 -6.38 -4.62 6.27
N ARG A 62 -7.60 -4.35 5.77
CA ARG A 62 -8.76 -5.22 6.04
C ARG A 62 -8.60 -6.62 5.45
N SER A 63 -8.02 -6.73 4.25
CA SER A 63 -7.82 -8.03 3.61
C SER A 63 -6.81 -8.87 4.38
N VAL A 64 -5.64 -8.32 4.72
CA VAL A 64 -4.60 -9.04 5.47
C VAL A 64 -5.13 -9.45 6.84
N ALA A 65 -5.77 -8.55 7.57
CA ALA A 65 -6.37 -8.83 8.87
C ALA A 65 -7.38 -9.99 8.79
N ARG A 66 -8.41 -9.85 7.96
CA ARG A 66 -9.52 -10.82 7.89
C ARG A 66 -9.13 -12.17 7.32
N LEU A 67 -8.17 -12.24 6.40
CA LEU A 67 -7.65 -13.51 5.86
C LEU A 67 -6.92 -14.34 6.92
N ASN A 68 -6.36 -13.69 7.94
CA ASN A 68 -5.51 -14.34 8.96
C ASN A 68 -6.19 -14.40 10.35
N LYS A 69 -7.39 -13.88 10.52
CA LYS A 69 -8.10 -13.74 11.81
C LYS A 69 -8.17 -15.02 12.65
N LYS A 70 -8.16 -16.19 12.00
CA LYS A 70 -8.22 -17.48 12.71
C LYS A 70 -6.92 -17.87 13.41
N THR A 71 -5.80 -17.31 12.97
CA THR A 71 -4.46 -17.69 13.44
C THR A 71 -3.72 -16.56 14.13
N LYS A 72 -3.95 -15.31 13.69
CA LYS A 72 -3.29 -14.11 14.15
C LYS A 72 -4.25 -12.93 14.11
N ASN A 73 -4.20 -12.08 15.13
CA ASN A 73 -5.15 -10.95 15.26
C ASN A 73 -4.49 -9.64 15.73
N HIS A 74 -3.15 -9.56 15.75
CA HIS A 74 -2.44 -8.36 16.18
C HIS A 74 -1.85 -7.59 14.99
N ILE A 75 -2.01 -6.26 15.02
CA ILE A 75 -1.53 -5.32 13.99
C ILE A 75 -0.69 -4.24 14.69
N ILE A 76 0.42 -3.86 14.09
CA ILE A 76 1.25 -2.74 14.56
C ILE A 76 1.16 -1.60 13.56
N SER A 77 0.97 -0.38 14.04
CA SER A 77 0.99 0.84 13.24
C SER A 77 1.62 2.00 14.03
N THR A 78 1.49 3.23 13.56
CA THR A 78 2.01 4.40 14.27
C THR A 78 0.89 5.38 14.65
N VAL A 79 1.16 6.22 15.66
CA VAL A 79 0.19 7.27 16.07
C VAL A 79 0.04 8.39 15.04
N ILE A 80 0.93 8.48 14.04
CA ILE A 80 0.99 9.57 13.06
C ILE A 80 0.49 9.20 11.66
N GLU A 81 -0.14 8.04 11.52
CA GLU A 81 -0.67 7.59 10.23
C GLU A 81 -1.81 8.50 9.73
N HIS A 82 -2.01 8.44 8.41
CA HIS A 82 -3.16 9.10 7.79
C HIS A 82 -4.50 8.51 8.30
N PRO A 83 -5.59 9.32 8.42
CA PRO A 83 -6.90 8.82 8.87
C PRO A 83 -7.40 7.57 8.15
N SER A 84 -7.11 7.40 6.84
CA SER A 84 -7.47 6.19 6.09
C SER A 84 -6.83 4.90 6.62
N VAL A 85 -5.74 5.01 7.40
CA VAL A 85 -5.11 3.90 8.13
C VAL A 85 -5.69 3.83 9.54
N LEU A 86 -5.65 4.93 10.30
CA LEU A 86 -6.09 4.97 11.71
C LEU A 86 -7.56 4.55 11.87
N ASP A 87 -8.45 5.09 11.05
CA ASP A 87 -9.88 4.77 11.14
C ASP A 87 -10.15 3.31 10.71
N THR A 88 -9.41 2.81 9.71
CA THR A 88 -9.48 1.39 9.33
C THR A 88 -9.03 0.48 10.48
N LEU A 89 -8.00 0.87 11.23
CA LEU A 89 -7.52 0.10 12.38
C LEU A 89 -8.52 0.13 13.53
N LYS A 90 -9.13 1.28 13.85
CA LYS A 90 -10.21 1.41 14.85
C LYS A 90 -11.41 0.50 14.53
N ASP A 91 -11.80 0.44 13.25
CA ASP A 91 -12.87 -0.47 12.83
C ASP A 91 -12.47 -1.94 13.08
N LEU A 92 -11.21 -2.31 12.80
CA LEU A 92 -10.72 -3.66 13.06
C LEU A 92 -10.64 -3.96 14.56
N GLU A 93 -10.31 -2.99 15.43
CA GLU A 93 -10.38 -3.14 16.89
C GLU A 93 -11.81 -3.50 17.32
N SER A 94 -12.83 -2.85 16.73
CA SER A 94 -14.24 -3.20 16.98
C SER A 94 -14.61 -4.61 16.51
N GLU A 95 -13.88 -5.18 15.52
CA GLU A 95 -14.02 -6.55 15.05
C GLU A 95 -13.24 -7.58 15.91
N GLY A 96 -12.52 -7.13 16.95
CA GLY A 96 -11.76 -7.97 17.87
C GLY A 96 -10.29 -8.19 17.49
N PHE A 97 -9.73 -7.33 16.63
CA PHE A 97 -8.28 -7.28 16.43
C PHE A 97 -7.62 -6.44 17.54
N GLU A 98 -6.40 -6.80 17.87
CA GLU A 98 -5.55 -6.00 18.75
C GLU A 98 -4.66 -5.09 17.88
N VAL A 99 -4.56 -3.79 18.25
CA VAL A 99 -3.70 -2.84 17.53
C VAL A 99 -2.73 -2.20 18.51
N THR A 100 -1.44 -2.23 18.18
CA THR A 100 -0.41 -1.46 18.86
C THR A 100 -0.03 -0.26 18.01
N TYR A 101 -0.20 0.94 18.56
CA TYR A 101 0.22 2.20 17.95
C TYR A 101 1.58 2.61 18.53
N LEU A 102 2.64 2.52 17.72
CA LEU A 102 3.98 2.93 18.11
C LEU A 102 4.04 4.45 18.31
N PRO A 103 4.65 4.92 19.40
CA PRO A 103 4.96 6.32 19.57
C PRO A 103 6.03 6.77 18.58
N VAL A 104 6.18 8.07 18.44
CA VAL A 104 7.26 8.69 17.67
C VAL A 104 8.05 9.65 18.55
N ASP A 105 9.29 9.90 18.19
CA ASP A 105 10.13 10.90 18.83
C ASP A 105 9.70 12.34 18.45
N LYS A 106 10.44 13.34 18.95
CA LYS A 106 10.19 14.77 18.67
C LYS A 106 10.27 15.14 17.16
N ASP A 107 10.96 14.32 16.38
CA ASP A 107 11.12 14.51 14.93
C ASP A 107 10.09 13.67 14.13
N GLY A 108 9.16 13.01 14.84
CA GLY A 108 8.11 12.17 14.25
C GLY A 108 8.59 10.81 13.75
N LYS A 109 9.73 10.31 14.24
CA LYS A 109 10.31 9.05 13.80
C LYS A 109 10.06 7.94 14.83
N ILE A 110 9.71 6.73 14.36
CA ILE A 110 9.57 5.57 15.24
C ILE A 110 10.93 5.02 15.69
N SER A 111 10.94 4.38 16.87
CA SER A 111 12.06 3.57 17.34
C SER A 111 11.96 2.14 16.81
N ILE A 112 13.05 1.61 16.25
CA ILE A 112 13.12 0.18 15.86
C ILE A 112 13.02 -0.72 17.09
N GLU A 113 13.53 -0.27 18.25
CA GLU A 113 13.44 -1.02 19.49
C GLU A 113 11.98 -1.12 19.98
N ASP A 114 11.21 -0.03 19.87
CA ASP A 114 9.78 -0.06 20.21
C ASP A 114 9.01 -1.01 19.27
N LEU A 115 9.35 -1.03 17.98
CA LEU A 115 8.78 -2.01 17.06
C LEU A 115 9.10 -3.44 17.47
N LYS A 116 10.36 -3.74 17.83
CA LYS A 116 10.77 -5.09 18.28
C LYS A 116 10.00 -5.52 19.52
N ASN A 117 9.87 -4.62 20.50
CA ASN A 117 9.16 -4.88 21.75
C ASN A 117 7.64 -5.05 21.54
N ALA A 118 7.07 -4.44 20.51
CA ALA A 118 5.66 -4.54 20.16
C ALA A 118 5.28 -5.83 19.42
N ILE A 119 6.26 -6.53 18.82
CA ILE A 119 5.97 -7.76 18.08
C ILE A 119 5.57 -8.89 19.03
N LYS A 120 4.45 -9.54 18.71
CA LYS A 120 3.88 -10.69 19.41
C LYS A 120 3.78 -11.87 18.44
N LYS A 121 3.55 -13.06 18.97
CA LYS A 121 3.28 -14.27 18.18
C LYS A 121 2.05 -14.09 17.27
N GLU A 122 1.08 -13.35 17.75
CA GLU A 122 -0.17 -13.03 17.06
C GLU A 122 -0.03 -11.90 16.04
N THR A 123 1.15 -11.26 15.91
CA THR A 123 1.35 -10.16 14.95
C THR A 123 1.28 -10.67 13.52
N ILE A 124 0.40 -10.05 12.73
CA ILE A 124 0.20 -10.39 11.31
C ILE A 124 0.69 -9.29 10.38
N LEU A 125 0.53 -8.04 10.77
CA LEU A 125 0.77 -6.89 9.91
C LEU A 125 1.50 -5.78 10.67
N VAL A 126 2.50 -5.19 10.03
CA VAL A 126 3.07 -3.89 10.37
C VAL A 126 2.69 -2.93 9.25
N SER A 127 1.94 -1.87 9.58
CA SER A 127 1.47 -0.87 8.62
C SER A 127 2.01 0.50 8.99
N ILE A 128 2.94 1.03 8.19
CA ILE A 128 3.66 2.28 8.49
C ILE A 128 3.77 3.14 7.24
N MET A 129 3.47 4.45 7.37
CA MET A 129 3.71 5.40 6.29
C MET A 129 5.20 5.59 6.06
N HIS A 130 5.61 5.72 4.80
CA HIS A 130 7.02 5.97 4.48
C HIS A 130 7.43 7.42 4.78
N VAL A 131 6.58 8.37 4.42
CA VAL A 131 6.80 9.81 4.67
C VAL A 131 5.51 10.40 5.25
N ASN A 132 5.65 11.10 6.37
CA ASN A 132 4.51 11.75 6.98
C ASN A 132 4.02 12.93 6.13
N ASN A 133 2.70 13.05 5.98
CA ASN A 133 2.06 14.03 5.09
C ASN A 133 2.07 15.47 5.64
N GLU A 134 2.31 15.66 6.94
CA GLU A 134 2.28 16.97 7.60
C GLU A 134 3.69 17.50 7.86
N ILE A 135 4.56 16.69 8.46
CA ILE A 135 5.89 17.11 8.89
C ILE A 135 7.03 16.61 7.99
N GLY A 136 6.74 15.72 7.01
CA GLY A 136 7.72 15.23 6.05
C GLY A 136 8.75 14.22 6.59
N THR A 137 8.60 13.76 7.82
CA THR A 137 9.50 12.77 8.42
C THR A 137 9.51 11.47 7.63
N ILE A 138 10.71 10.97 7.35
CA ILE A 138 10.94 9.70 6.64
C ILE A 138 11.13 8.59 7.66
N GLN A 139 10.26 7.58 7.63
CA GLN A 139 10.35 6.40 8.49
C GLN A 139 11.40 5.39 8.00
N PRO A 140 12.02 4.61 8.90
CA PRO A 140 13.13 3.70 8.59
C PRO A 140 12.64 2.38 7.96
N ILE A 141 11.89 2.45 6.85
CA ILE A 141 11.21 1.30 6.22
C ILE A 141 12.19 0.19 5.82
N GLU A 142 13.40 0.54 5.37
CA GLU A 142 14.42 -0.46 5.02
C GLU A 142 14.84 -1.29 6.24
N GLU A 143 15.06 -0.66 7.40
CA GLU A 143 15.42 -1.35 8.64
C GLU A 143 14.27 -2.22 9.14
N ILE A 144 13.05 -1.68 9.12
CA ILE A 144 11.83 -2.42 9.46
C ILE A 144 11.70 -3.68 8.61
N GLY A 145 11.79 -3.55 7.30
CA GLY A 145 11.65 -4.68 6.39
C GLY A 145 12.76 -5.73 6.54
N LYS A 146 14.00 -5.30 6.82
CA LYS A 146 15.12 -6.21 7.13
C LYS A 146 14.85 -6.99 8.43
N TYR A 147 14.39 -6.29 9.47
CA TYR A 147 14.08 -6.92 10.74
C TYR A 147 12.93 -7.92 10.62
N LEU A 148 11.80 -7.52 10.03
CA LEU A 148 10.66 -8.42 9.84
C LEU A 148 11.04 -9.66 8.98
N LYS A 149 11.93 -9.50 8.01
CA LYS A 149 12.43 -10.61 7.19
C LYS A 149 13.33 -11.57 7.97
N SER A 150 13.97 -11.14 9.05
CA SER A 150 14.82 -11.98 9.89
C SER A 150 14.07 -12.84 10.90
N LEU A 151 12.76 -12.61 11.06
CA LEU A 151 11.92 -13.39 11.95
C LEU A 151 11.51 -14.72 11.29
N ASP A 152 11.38 -15.78 12.09
CA ASP A 152 10.92 -17.09 11.62
C ASP A 152 9.46 -17.04 11.18
N GLU A 153 8.64 -16.22 11.84
CA GLU A 153 7.23 -16.09 11.53
C GLU A 153 6.96 -15.01 10.48
N LYS A 154 6.03 -15.31 9.57
CA LYS A 154 5.60 -14.34 8.56
C LYS A 154 4.80 -13.22 9.21
N ILE A 155 5.33 -12.00 9.13
CA ILE A 155 4.66 -10.74 9.41
C ILE A 155 4.69 -9.93 8.11
N TYR A 156 3.54 -9.43 7.68
CA TYR A 156 3.45 -8.62 6.47
C TYR A 156 3.86 -7.19 6.74
N LEU A 157 4.56 -6.57 5.79
CA LEU A 157 4.86 -5.14 5.79
C LEU A 157 4.00 -4.42 4.75
N HIS A 158 3.11 -3.55 5.23
CA HIS A 158 2.38 -2.57 4.42
C HIS A 158 3.01 -1.19 4.59
N VAL A 159 3.21 -0.49 3.47
CA VAL A 159 3.76 0.86 3.45
C VAL A 159 2.80 1.81 2.75
N ASP A 160 2.30 2.81 3.48
CA ASP A 160 1.66 3.95 2.84
C ASP A 160 2.73 4.82 2.19
N ALA A 161 2.85 4.70 0.87
CA ALA A 161 3.84 5.42 0.05
C ALA A 161 3.22 6.61 -0.71
N VAL A 162 2.03 7.06 -0.31
CA VAL A 162 1.32 8.17 -0.97
C VAL A 162 2.19 9.43 -1.04
N GLN A 163 3.00 9.72 -0.02
CA GLN A 163 3.88 10.90 -0.02
C GLN A 163 5.27 10.61 -0.58
N SER A 164 5.72 9.37 -0.66
CA SER A 164 7.10 9.02 -1.04
C SER A 164 7.28 8.51 -2.47
N TYR A 165 6.27 7.85 -3.05
CA TYR A 165 6.38 7.33 -4.42
C TYR A 165 6.70 8.43 -5.42
N ALA A 166 7.63 8.15 -6.33
CA ALA A 166 8.19 9.07 -7.33
C ALA A 166 8.95 10.30 -6.77
N LYS A 167 9.01 10.49 -5.44
CA LYS A 167 9.80 11.54 -4.78
C LYS A 167 11.06 10.97 -4.15
N ILE A 168 10.98 9.79 -3.55
CA ILE A 168 12.09 9.05 -2.97
C ILE A 168 12.29 7.78 -3.78
N LYS A 169 13.53 7.53 -4.19
CA LYS A 169 13.85 6.31 -4.94
C LYS A 169 13.99 5.14 -3.99
N PHE A 170 13.09 4.18 -4.06
CA PHE A 170 13.16 2.92 -3.34
C PHE A 170 12.55 1.78 -4.18
N ARG A 171 12.83 0.55 -3.79
CA ARG A 171 12.28 -0.66 -4.43
C ARG A 171 11.61 -1.53 -3.37
N PRO A 172 10.33 -1.87 -3.53
CA PRO A 172 9.62 -2.72 -2.57
C PRO A 172 10.34 -4.02 -2.25
N SER A 173 10.90 -4.70 -3.24
CA SER A 173 11.64 -5.95 -3.06
C SER A 173 12.89 -5.79 -2.18
N ARG A 174 13.63 -4.66 -2.33
CA ARG A 174 14.82 -4.39 -1.53
C ARG A 174 14.49 -4.11 -0.06
N TYR A 175 13.35 -3.47 0.19
CA TYR A 175 12.88 -3.12 1.52
C TYR A 175 11.96 -4.19 2.13
N ASN A 176 11.83 -5.36 1.47
CA ASN A 176 10.96 -6.45 1.87
C ASN A 176 9.49 -6.05 2.11
N ILE A 177 9.01 -5.05 1.37
CA ILE A 177 7.63 -4.57 1.42
C ILE A 177 6.73 -5.62 0.76
N ASP A 178 5.66 -5.99 1.44
CA ASP A 178 4.66 -6.93 0.92
C ASP A 178 3.51 -6.21 0.21
N PHE A 179 3.14 -5.01 0.70
CA PHE A 179 2.06 -4.19 0.16
C PHE A 179 2.43 -2.72 0.20
N MET A 180 1.96 -1.96 -0.79
CA MET A 180 2.20 -0.53 -0.83
C MET A 180 0.99 0.22 -1.40
N SER A 181 0.68 1.37 -0.82
CA SER A 181 -0.41 2.26 -1.24
C SER A 181 0.12 3.51 -1.91
N VAL A 182 -0.48 3.89 -3.05
CA VAL A 182 -0.10 5.10 -3.81
C VAL A 182 -1.34 5.84 -4.29
N SER A 183 -1.25 7.17 -4.35
CA SER A 183 -2.31 8.04 -4.87
C SER A 183 -1.80 8.99 -5.94
N GLY A 184 -2.49 9.06 -7.09
CA GLY A 184 -2.06 9.84 -8.25
C GLY A 184 -2.04 11.34 -8.03
N HIS A 185 -2.98 11.89 -7.22
CA HIS A 185 -3.06 13.34 -6.99
C HIS A 185 -1.86 13.91 -6.20
N LYS A 186 -1.08 13.07 -5.53
CA LYS A 186 0.18 13.47 -4.87
C LYS A 186 1.38 13.52 -5.82
N LEU A 187 1.16 13.12 -7.09
CA LEU A 187 2.12 13.10 -8.19
C LEU A 187 1.72 14.04 -9.33
N HIS A 188 0.97 15.09 -9.02
CA HIS A 188 0.39 16.01 -10.01
C HIS A 188 -0.57 15.34 -11.01
N GLY A 189 -1.05 14.13 -10.71
CA GLY A 189 -2.09 13.43 -11.46
C GLY A 189 -3.50 13.84 -11.04
N PRO A 190 -4.53 13.34 -11.70
CA PRO A 190 -5.92 13.59 -11.32
C PRO A 190 -6.25 12.94 -9.97
N LYS A 191 -7.29 13.48 -9.30
CA LYS A 191 -7.97 12.82 -8.18
C LYS A 191 -8.75 11.60 -8.70
N GLY A 192 -9.02 10.64 -7.82
CA GLY A 192 -9.81 9.46 -8.17
C GLY A 192 -9.02 8.36 -8.89
N ILE A 193 -7.70 8.41 -8.85
CA ILE A 193 -6.82 7.35 -9.34
C ILE A 193 -5.65 7.09 -8.39
N GLY A 194 -5.31 5.83 -8.21
CA GLY A 194 -4.15 5.35 -7.49
C GLY A 194 -3.79 3.94 -7.89
N PHE A 195 -2.88 3.35 -7.20
CA PHE A 195 -2.59 1.94 -7.34
C PHE A 195 -2.06 1.36 -6.03
N MET A 196 -2.24 0.07 -5.84
CA MET A 196 -1.54 -0.70 -4.82
C MET A 196 -0.52 -1.63 -5.47
N TYR A 197 0.63 -1.80 -4.81
CA TYR A 197 1.55 -2.88 -5.05
C TYR A 197 1.21 -4.04 -4.11
N VAL A 198 1.11 -5.23 -4.67
CA VAL A 198 0.89 -6.47 -3.93
C VAL A 198 1.97 -7.45 -4.38
N LYS A 199 2.91 -7.75 -3.49
CA LYS A 199 4.01 -8.67 -3.78
C LYS A 199 3.47 -10.03 -4.22
N GLU A 200 4.07 -10.61 -5.25
CA GLU A 200 3.71 -11.92 -5.79
C GLU A 200 3.57 -12.97 -4.68
N ASN A 201 2.57 -13.83 -4.83
CA ASN A 201 2.15 -14.85 -3.86
C ASN A 201 1.46 -14.34 -2.58
N ASN A 202 1.32 -13.03 -2.37
CA ASN A 202 0.46 -12.50 -1.34
C ASN A 202 -0.99 -12.48 -1.84
N ARG A 203 -1.95 -12.73 -0.93
CA ARG A 203 -3.37 -12.74 -1.25
C ARG A 203 -4.04 -11.48 -0.76
N ILE A 204 -4.89 -10.92 -1.62
CA ILE A 204 -5.76 -9.79 -1.29
C ILE A 204 -7.19 -10.16 -1.70
N LYS A 205 -8.16 -9.87 -0.83
CA LYS A 205 -9.57 -9.85 -1.20
C LYS A 205 -9.95 -8.44 -1.62
N PRO A 206 -10.71 -8.28 -2.69
CA PRO A 206 -11.19 -6.94 -3.09
C PRO A 206 -12.05 -6.34 -1.96
N LEU A 207 -12.03 -5.01 -1.85
CA LEU A 207 -12.88 -4.28 -0.91
C LEU A 207 -14.34 -4.27 -1.37
N LEU A 208 -14.51 -4.16 -2.68
CA LEU A 208 -15.80 -4.20 -3.37
C LEU A 208 -15.91 -5.51 -4.17
N THR A 209 -17.05 -6.17 -4.09
CA THR A 209 -17.37 -7.43 -4.79
C THR A 209 -18.53 -7.23 -5.75
#